data_21b88c361e5c6e7f68793a3cfd92abdc
#
_entry.id   21b88c361e5c6e7f68793a3cfd92abdc
#
_cell.length_a   1.000
_cell.length_b   1.000
_cell.length_c   1.000
_cell.angle_alpha   90.00
_cell.angle_beta   90.00
_cell.angle_gamma   90.00
#
_symmetry.space_group_name_H-M   'P 1'
#
loop_
_entity.id
_entity.type
_entity.pdbx_description
1 polymer ?
#
loop_
_entity_poly.entity_id
_entity_poly.type
_entity_poly.pdbx_seq_one_letter_code
_entity_poly.pdbx_strand_id
1 'polypeptide(L)'
;MRISKESIVKRFLRYVSLETTSDPSSEETPSSDKEWDLAHLLCFELRSMGLAASVDDHCYVTATIPAVGMTSQPVIGLIAHMDTSPDASGRNVKPRIVHYEGGEIPLDETGTITLTPQKFPELIQYVGQELIVTDGTTLLGADDKAGVAAIMELANHLTTHPEIPHGEIRIGFTPDEEIGRGASLFDVEGFAADFAYTVDGGAVGELQYENFNAASATIHCHGLNVHPGDAKGKMINAMRLAMDFDSTLPDQRPSTTEGREGFYHLTAMSGTVEEAELEYILRDFDSEALEERKDTLLRTAAAINSRYDDERITVTVRDQYRNMLECLLYRMEIVDHAAEAMKRLGIEPITSPIRGGTDGATLSHRGLPCPNLFAGGLNFHGIYEYLPIPSLVMAAETLLEIVTTEVRS
;
A
#
# COMPACT_ATOMS: atom_id res chain seq x y z
N MET A 1 26.28 10.88 -12.79
CA MET A 1 26.73 10.80 -11.37
C MET A 1 25.72 9.92 -10.66
N ARG A 2 26.13 9.03 -9.73
CA ARG A 2 25.22 8.05 -9.12
C ARG A 2 24.67 8.55 -7.79
N ILE A 3 23.52 8.04 -7.38
CA ILE A 3 22.92 8.29 -6.06
C ILE A 3 23.90 7.86 -4.94
N SER A 4 23.97 8.64 -3.86
CA SER A 4 24.87 8.35 -2.72
C SER A 4 24.26 7.29 -1.81
N LYS A 5 24.87 6.10 -1.79
CA LYS A 5 24.49 5.02 -0.86
C LYS A 5 24.49 5.47 0.59
N GLU A 6 25.53 6.20 1.02
CA GLU A 6 25.67 6.63 2.42
C GLU A 6 24.56 7.63 2.80
N SER A 7 24.24 8.55 1.88
CA SER A 7 23.23 9.59 2.10
C SER A 7 21.83 8.97 2.23
N ILE A 8 21.43 8.12 1.27
CA ILE A 8 20.10 7.52 1.27
C ILE A 8 19.89 6.59 2.47
N VAL A 9 20.88 5.77 2.84
CA VAL A 9 20.81 4.91 4.03
C VAL A 9 20.67 5.74 5.31
N LYS A 10 21.42 6.84 5.43
CA LYS A 10 21.30 7.73 6.60
C LYS A 10 19.92 8.37 6.70
N ARG A 11 19.31 8.76 5.57
CA ARG A 11 17.93 9.27 5.53
C ARG A 11 16.94 8.21 5.97
N PHE A 12 16.99 7.03 5.36
CA PHE A 12 16.11 5.92 5.69
C PHE A 12 16.18 5.58 7.19
N LEU A 13 17.39 5.37 7.74
CA LEU A 13 17.57 5.05 9.17
C LEU A 13 17.01 6.17 10.08
N ARG A 14 17.09 7.44 9.67
CA ARG A 14 16.50 8.56 10.39
C ARG A 14 14.97 8.50 10.34
N TYR A 15 14.38 8.23 9.19
CA TYR A 15 12.92 8.23 9.02
C TYR A 15 12.26 7.06 9.76
N VAL A 16 12.83 5.87 9.70
CA VAL A 16 12.29 4.71 10.44
C VAL A 16 12.41 4.84 11.95
N SER A 17 13.27 5.73 12.47
CA SER A 17 13.34 6.01 13.90
C SER A 17 12.17 6.82 14.45
N LEU A 18 11.37 7.44 13.57
CA LEU A 18 10.13 8.14 13.93
C LEU A 18 8.96 7.16 13.88
N GLU A 19 8.17 7.15 14.94
CA GLU A 19 6.93 6.39 14.98
C GLU A 19 5.86 7.12 14.17
N THR A 20 5.25 6.46 13.20
CA THR A 20 4.21 7.04 12.33
C THR A 20 3.07 6.05 12.08
N THR A 21 2.83 5.12 13.02
CA THR A 21 1.78 4.12 12.87
C THR A 21 0.41 4.79 12.80
N SER A 22 -0.34 4.51 11.73
CA SER A 22 -1.72 4.96 11.52
C SER A 22 -2.69 4.28 12.48
N ASP A 23 -3.80 4.94 12.79
CA ASP A 23 -4.84 4.45 13.71
C ASP A 23 -6.17 4.23 12.97
N PRO A 24 -6.55 2.97 12.67
CA PRO A 24 -7.80 2.67 11.96
C PRO A 24 -9.06 3.03 12.76
N SER A 25 -8.95 3.29 14.07
CA SER A 25 -10.07 3.71 14.90
C SER A 25 -10.35 5.22 14.88
N SER A 26 -9.41 6.01 14.37
CA SER A 26 -9.55 7.46 14.22
C SER A 26 -10.34 7.81 12.96
N GLU A 27 -11.19 8.84 13.03
CA GLU A 27 -11.88 9.40 11.87
C GLU A 27 -11.17 10.66 11.31
N GLU A 28 -10.11 11.12 11.98
CA GLU A 28 -9.34 12.29 11.57
C GLU A 28 -8.24 11.94 10.55
N THR A 29 -7.73 12.94 9.84
CA THR A 29 -6.56 12.85 8.95
C THR A 29 -5.56 13.95 9.31
N PRO A 30 -4.31 13.60 9.71
CA PRO A 30 -3.83 12.23 9.86
C PRO A 30 -4.54 11.50 11.02
N SER A 31 -4.58 10.18 10.94
CA SER A 31 -5.20 9.35 11.97
C SER A 31 -4.41 9.35 13.27
N SER A 32 -3.13 9.66 13.18
CA SER A 32 -2.19 9.68 14.30
C SER A 32 -1.37 10.96 14.32
N ASP A 33 -1.34 11.66 15.44
CA ASP A 33 -0.52 12.86 15.64
C ASP A 33 0.99 12.62 15.40
N LYS A 34 1.42 11.36 15.45
CA LYS A 34 2.84 10.97 15.26
C LYS A 34 3.32 11.15 13.81
N GLU A 35 2.43 11.16 12.86
CA GLU A 35 2.75 11.37 11.45
C GLU A 35 3.27 12.79 11.18
N TRP A 36 2.80 13.78 11.98
CA TRP A 36 3.28 15.16 11.90
C TRP A 36 4.78 15.29 12.13
N ASP A 37 5.40 14.43 12.96
CA ASP A 37 6.82 14.51 13.24
C ASP A 37 7.65 14.25 11.97
N LEU A 38 7.25 13.25 11.18
CA LEU A 38 7.90 12.96 9.90
C LEU A 38 7.56 14.01 8.84
N ALA A 39 6.29 14.42 8.74
CA ALA A 39 5.87 15.45 7.78
C ALA A 39 6.64 16.77 7.97
N HIS A 40 6.77 17.25 9.20
CA HIS A 40 7.55 18.46 9.51
C HIS A 40 9.03 18.28 9.21
N LEU A 41 9.60 17.10 9.50
CA LEU A 41 10.99 16.80 9.18
C LEU A 41 11.23 16.85 7.66
N LEU A 42 10.39 16.19 6.86
CA LEU A 42 10.51 16.16 5.41
C LEU A 42 10.39 17.56 4.80
N CYS A 43 9.37 18.32 5.24
CA CYS A 43 9.21 19.72 4.81
C CYS A 43 10.43 20.59 5.17
N PHE A 44 10.99 20.42 6.37
CA PHE A 44 12.20 21.13 6.79
C PHE A 44 13.41 20.75 5.93
N GLU A 45 13.61 19.46 5.62
CA GLU A 45 14.72 19.00 4.78
C GLU A 45 14.58 19.52 3.34
N LEU A 46 13.38 19.47 2.74
CA LEU A 46 13.13 20.02 1.41
C LEU A 46 13.40 21.53 1.33
N ARG A 47 12.94 22.28 2.33
CA ARG A 47 13.26 23.73 2.44
C ARG A 47 14.76 23.99 2.60
N SER A 48 15.46 23.11 3.32
CA SER A 48 16.91 23.22 3.51
C SER A 48 17.70 22.96 2.22
N MET A 49 17.11 22.20 1.29
CA MET A 49 17.63 22.02 -0.08
C MET A 49 17.31 23.22 -1.00
N GLY A 50 16.58 24.22 -0.52
CA GLY A 50 16.20 25.42 -1.28
C GLY A 50 14.89 25.26 -2.07
N LEU A 51 14.13 24.18 -1.82
CA LEU A 51 12.88 23.92 -2.51
C LEU A 51 11.67 24.60 -1.83
N ALA A 52 10.68 24.99 -2.63
CA ALA A 52 9.39 25.40 -2.11
C ALA A 52 8.64 24.16 -1.61
N ALA A 53 8.48 24.05 -0.30
CA ALA A 53 7.79 22.93 0.34
C ALA A 53 6.80 23.42 1.39
N SER A 54 5.69 22.71 1.55
CA SER A 54 4.65 22.98 2.55
C SER A 54 4.09 21.68 3.15
N VAL A 55 3.53 21.80 4.33
CA VAL A 55 2.64 20.79 4.95
C VAL A 55 1.29 21.47 5.09
N ASP A 56 0.23 20.78 4.69
CA ASP A 56 -1.13 21.29 4.85
C ASP A 56 -1.77 20.88 6.19
N ASP A 57 -3.03 21.27 6.40
CA ASP A 57 -3.78 21.00 7.63
C ASP A 57 -4.16 19.51 7.80
N HIS A 58 -3.95 18.68 6.79
CA HIS A 58 -4.20 17.24 6.77
C HIS A 58 -2.90 16.42 6.71
N CYS A 59 -1.76 17.03 7.03
CA CYS A 59 -0.45 16.37 7.07
C CYS A 59 0.14 15.98 5.70
N TYR A 60 -0.42 16.43 4.57
CA TYR A 60 0.21 16.21 3.27
C TYR A 60 1.41 17.14 3.10
N VAL A 61 2.54 16.56 2.74
CA VAL A 61 3.75 17.32 2.40
C VAL A 61 3.83 17.45 0.89
N THR A 62 3.99 18.67 0.40
CA THR A 62 4.20 18.91 -1.03
C THR A 62 5.43 19.77 -1.28
N ALA A 63 6.13 19.51 -2.39
CA ALA A 63 7.25 20.33 -2.84
C ALA A 63 7.38 20.33 -4.36
N THR A 64 8.15 21.31 -4.87
CA THR A 64 8.43 21.44 -6.31
C THR A 64 9.92 21.54 -6.54
N ILE A 65 10.44 20.71 -7.47
CA ILE A 65 11.76 20.87 -8.06
C ILE A 65 11.55 21.49 -9.45
N PRO A 66 11.98 22.76 -9.67
CA PRO A 66 11.81 23.45 -10.94
C PRO A 66 12.57 22.76 -12.07
N ALA A 67 12.01 22.76 -13.29
CA ALA A 67 12.66 22.19 -14.46
C ALA A 67 14.02 22.81 -14.77
N VAL A 68 14.98 21.99 -15.21
CA VAL A 68 16.30 22.40 -15.68
C VAL A 68 16.53 21.80 -17.08
N GLY A 69 16.60 22.65 -18.09
CA GLY A 69 16.92 22.23 -19.47
C GLY A 69 15.81 21.48 -20.20
N MET A 70 14.81 20.96 -19.53
CA MET A 70 13.72 20.13 -20.10
C MET A 70 12.33 20.73 -19.80
N THR A 71 12.17 22.03 -19.99
CA THR A 71 10.96 22.80 -19.62
C THR A 71 9.70 22.46 -20.44
N SER A 72 9.82 21.73 -21.54
CA SER A 72 8.70 21.29 -22.37
C SER A 72 8.20 19.88 -22.03
N GLN A 73 8.84 19.21 -21.09
CA GLN A 73 8.41 17.88 -20.63
C GLN A 73 7.20 17.99 -19.71
N PRO A 74 6.36 16.95 -19.62
CA PRO A 74 5.26 16.91 -18.67
C PRO A 74 5.78 17.01 -17.23
N VAL A 75 4.96 17.54 -16.34
CA VAL A 75 5.23 17.61 -14.90
C VAL A 75 5.00 16.24 -14.26
N ILE A 76 6.05 15.67 -13.71
CA ILE A 76 6.00 14.34 -13.08
C ILE A 76 5.82 14.47 -11.57
N GLY A 77 4.80 13.80 -11.03
CA GLY A 77 4.64 13.62 -9.59
C GLY A 77 5.39 12.39 -9.07
N LEU A 78 6.01 12.51 -7.88
CA LEU A 78 6.58 11.39 -7.14
C LEU A 78 5.95 11.39 -5.74
N ILE A 79 5.33 10.28 -5.37
CA ILE A 79 4.51 10.18 -4.16
C ILE A 79 4.94 8.95 -3.35
N ALA A 80 4.96 9.07 -2.02
CA ALA A 80 5.21 8.00 -1.06
C ALA A 80 4.42 8.27 0.21
N HIS A 81 4.05 7.22 0.97
CA HIS A 81 3.34 7.44 2.22
C HIS A 81 4.29 7.50 3.44
N MET A 82 3.85 8.22 4.46
CA MET A 82 4.65 8.47 5.67
C MET A 82 4.30 7.54 6.82
N ASP A 83 3.07 7.07 6.87
CA ASP A 83 2.59 6.19 7.92
C ASP A 83 3.15 4.77 7.79
N THR A 84 2.97 3.99 8.83
CA THR A 84 3.31 2.57 8.86
C THR A 84 2.12 1.75 9.32
N SER A 85 2.05 0.51 8.85
CA SER A 85 0.96 -0.41 9.16
C SER A 85 0.73 -0.59 10.66
N PRO A 86 -0.54 -0.65 11.12
CA PRO A 86 -0.90 -1.02 12.48
C PRO A 86 -0.77 -2.52 12.77
N ASP A 87 -0.47 -3.37 11.77
CA ASP A 87 -0.41 -4.83 11.92
C ASP A 87 0.74 -5.29 12.82
N ALA A 88 1.83 -4.51 12.88
CA ALA A 88 2.93 -4.72 13.79
C ALA A 88 3.39 -3.40 14.42
N SER A 89 4.04 -3.46 15.58
CA SER A 89 4.50 -2.25 16.26
C SER A 89 5.53 -1.49 15.42
N GLY A 90 5.29 -0.20 15.18
CA GLY A 90 6.24 0.75 14.59
C GLY A 90 6.97 1.61 15.65
N ARG A 91 6.85 1.26 16.94
CA ARG A 91 7.39 2.04 18.05
C ARG A 91 8.80 1.62 18.44
N ASN A 92 9.71 2.59 18.55
CA ASN A 92 11.12 2.35 18.91
C ASN A 92 11.82 1.34 17.99
N VAL A 93 11.63 1.48 16.70
CA VAL A 93 12.32 0.67 15.69
C VAL A 93 13.84 0.74 15.89
N LYS A 94 14.49 -0.41 15.92
CA LYS A 94 15.96 -0.54 16.11
C LYS A 94 16.58 -1.17 14.87
N PRO A 95 16.74 -0.39 13.79
CA PRO A 95 17.30 -0.90 12.56
C PRO A 95 18.80 -1.20 12.73
N ARG A 96 19.25 -2.29 12.12
CA ARG A 96 20.68 -2.63 12.02
C ARG A 96 21.03 -3.13 10.63
N ILE A 97 22.26 -2.87 10.22
CA ILE A 97 22.81 -3.35 8.95
C ILE A 97 23.49 -4.68 9.18
N VAL A 98 23.16 -5.66 8.33
CA VAL A 98 23.74 -7.01 8.33
C VAL A 98 24.31 -7.29 6.95
N HIS A 99 25.57 -7.75 6.87
CA HIS A 99 26.09 -8.33 5.63
C HIS A 99 25.60 -9.78 5.55
N TYR A 100 24.75 -10.05 4.56
CA TYR A 100 24.09 -11.35 4.42
C TYR A 100 24.94 -12.32 3.60
N GLU A 101 25.50 -13.31 4.24
CA GLU A 101 26.36 -14.34 3.61
C GLU A 101 25.57 -15.63 3.25
N GLY A 102 24.24 -15.62 3.45
CA GLY A 102 23.36 -16.78 3.31
C GLY A 102 22.99 -17.40 4.66
N GLY A 103 21.99 -18.30 4.63
CA GLY A 103 21.48 -18.95 5.84
C GLY A 103 20.51 -18.08 6.63
N GLU A 104 20.56 -18.16 7.94
CA GLU A 104 19.64 -17.52 8.86
C GLU A 104 20.19 -16.20 9.39
N ILE A 105 19.32 -15.20 9.57
CA ILE A 105 19.65 -13.93 10.23
C ILE A 105 18.89 -13.88 11.56
N PRO A 106 19.56 -14.07 12.72
CA PRO A 106 18.93 -13.85 14.02
C PRO A 106 18.54 -12.37 14.16
N LEU A 107 17.28 -12.10 14.46
CA LEU A 107 16.77 -10.73 14.67
C LEU A 107 16.95 -10.32 16.13
N ASP A 108 16.67 -11.19 17.08
CA ASP A 108 16.85 -10.97 18.51
C ASP A 108 18.20 -11.54 19.04
N GLU A 109 18.60 -11.10 20.25
CA GLU A 109 19.85 -11.56 20.89
C GLU A 109 19.84 -13.04 21.24
N THR A 110 18.67 -13.65 21.40
CA THR A 110 18.51 -15.05 21.78
C THR A 110 18.51 -16.00 20.58
N GLY A 111 18.37 -15.48 19.37
CA GLY A 111 18.19 -16.26 18.15
C GLY A 111 16.83 -16.99 18.07
N THR A 112 15.84 -16.55 18.87
CA THR A 112 14.51 -17.13 18.85
C THR A 112 13.70 -16.62 17.66
N ILE A 113 13.88 -15.35 17.32
CA ILE A 113 13.27 -14.71 16.15
C ILE A 113 14.31 -14.64 15.04
N THR A 114 14.09 -15.39 13.97
CA THR A 114 15.09 -15.57 12.91
C THR A 114 14.44 -15.39 11.54
N LEU A 115 15.02 -14.51 10.72
CA LEU A 115 14.68 -14.38 9.30
C LEU A 115 15.42 -15.49 8.54
N THR A 116 14.68 -16.39 7.89
CA THR A 116 15.25 -17.61 7.29
C THR A 116 14.78 -17.84 5.87
N PRO A 117 15.62 -18.40 4.98
CA PRO A 117 15.20 -18.78 3.63
C PRO A 117 14.13 -19.89 3.59
N GLN A 118 13.94 -20.62 4.68
CA GLN A 118 12.88 -21.65 4.77
C GLN A 118 11.49 -21.00 4.86
N LYS A 119 11.40 -19.85 5.53
CA LYS A 119 10.14 -19.07 5.62
C LYS A 119 10.01 -18.08 4.47
N PHE A 120 11.13 -17.50 4.04
CA PHE A 120 11.20 -16.41 3.06
C PHE A 120 12.24 -16.78 1.98
N PRO A 121 11.88 -17.63 1.01
CA PRO A 121 12.81 -18.15 0.00
C PRO A 121 13.51 -17.08 -0.83
N GLU A 122 12.85 -15.93 -1.03
CA GLU A 122 13.37 -14.76 -1.75
C GLU A 122 14.64 -14.17 -1.11
N LEU A 123 14.87 -14.39 0.20
CA LEU A 123 16.04 -13.90 0.91
C LEU A 123 17.36 -14.39 0.27
N ILE A 124 17.38 -15.57 -0.36
CA ILE A 124 18.55 -16.13 -1.03
C ILE A 124 19.08 -15.22 -2.15
N GLN A 125 18.24 -14.44 -2.78
CA GLN A 125 18.62 -13.54 -3.88
C GLN A 125 19.56 -12.42 -3.41
N TYR A 126 19.59 -12.15 -2.12
CA TYR A 126 20.36 -11.06 -1.52
C TYR A 126 21.67 -11.50 -0.87
N VAL A 127 22.12 -12.74 -1.11
CA VAL A 127 23.42 -13.20 -0.61
C VAL A 127 24.56 -12.32 -1.14
N GLY A 128 25.46 -11.90 -0.26
CA GLY A 128 26.55 -10.97 -0.55
C GLY A 128 26.17 -9.49 -0.46
N GLN A 129 24.93 -9.17 -0.05
CA GLN A 129 24.46 -7.79 0.08
C GLN A 129 24.32 -7.36 1.54
N GLU A 130 24.32 -6.06 1.76
CA GLU A 130 23.97 -5.46 3.05
C GLU A 130 22.45 -5.27 3.13
N LEU A 131 21.86 -5.79 4.20
CA LEU A 131 20.44 -5.70 4.50
C LEU A 131 20.22 -4.85 5.76
N ILE A 132 19.17 -4.03 5.75
CA ILE A 132 18.67 -3.37 6.96
C ILE A 132 17.54 -4.26 7.49
N VAL A 133 17.64 -4.66 8.77
CA VAL A 133 16.67 -5.50 9.49
C VAL A 133 16.36 -4.88 10.85
N THR A 134 15.30 -5.36 11.52
CA THR A 134 14.93 -4.95 12.88
C THR A 134 15.54 -5.87 13.94
N ASP A 135 15.18 -5.66 15.20
CA ASP A 135 15.47 -6.56 16.33
C ASP A 135 14.39 -7.65 16.54
N GLY A 136 13.44 -7.76 15.63
CA GLY A 136 12.34 -8.74 15.70
C GLY A 136 11.20 -8.34 16.66
N THR A 137 11.23 -7.13 17.23
CA THR A 137 10.15 -6.64 18.13
C THR A 137 9.19 -5.67 17.43
N THR A 138 9.59 -5.15 16.27
CA THR A 138 8.84 -4.16 15.47
C THR A 138 8.90 -4.52 13.99
N LEU A 139 8.02 -3.91 13.19
CA LEU A 139 8.28 -3.76 11.75
C LEU A 139 9.52 -2.88 11.53
N LEU A 140 10.04 -2.82 10.29
CA LEU A 140 11.13 -1.91 9.93
C LEU A 140 10.61 -0.52 9.49
N GLY A 141 9.48 -0.49 8.78
CA GLY A 141 8.91 0.69 8.14
C GLY A 141 9.60 1.00 6.80
N ALA A 142 10.08 -0.03 6.09
CA ALA A 142 10.51 0.12 4.72
C ALA A 142 9.32 0.46 3.80
N ASP A 143 8.17 -0.05 4.13
CA ASP A 143 6.86 0.34 3.66
C ASP A 143 6.36 1.53 4.51
N ASP A 144 6.31 2.80 3.99
CA ASP A 144 6.94 3.19 2.71
C ASP A 144 8.03 4.26 2.91
N LYS A 145 8.72 4.23 4.07
CA LYS A 145 9.84 5.15 4.31
C LYS A 145 11.05 4.89 3.39
N ALA A 146 11.06 3.75 2.66
CA ALA A 146 12.04 3.52 1.61
C ALA A 146 11.73 4.40 0.38
N GLY A 147 10.48 4.46 -0.06
CA GLY A 147 10.03 5.37 -1.11
C GLY A 147 10.25 6.83 -0.72
N VAL A 148 9.86 7.20 0.52
CA VAL A 148 10.17 8.54 1.06
C VAL A 148 11.67 8.85 0.97
N ALA A 149 12.54 7.93 1.39
CA ALA A 149 13.99 8.15 1.35
C ALA A 149 14.53 8.24 -0.09
N ALA A 150 13.98 7.45 -1.02
CA ALA A 150 14.36 7.48 -2.44
C ALA A 150 14.01 8.83 -3.09
N ILE A 151 12.79 9.34 -2.87
CA ILE A 151 12.34 10.65 -3.37
C ILE A 151 13.17 11.78 -2.76
N MET A 152 13.40 11.74 -1.45
CA MET A 152 14.19 12.76 -0.75
C MET A 152 15.66 12.78 -1.18
N GLU A 153 16.23 11.62 -1.50
CA GLU A 153 17.61 11.55 -2.00
C GLU A 153 17.69 12.00 -3.46
N LEU A 154 16.69 11.71 -4.29
CA LEU A 154 16.59 12.30 -5.64
C LEU A 154 16.55 13.83 -5.57
N ALA A 155 15.72 14.41 -4.68
CA ALA A 155 15.64 15.85 -4.50
C ALA A 155 16.98 16.45 -4.08
N ASN A 156 17.67 15.82 -3.13
CA ASN A 156 19.01 16.22 -2.70
C ASN A 156 20.03 16.12 -3.84
N HIS A 157 19.96 15.05 -4.64
CA HIS A 157 20.86 14.85 -5.77
C HIS A 157 20.68 15.93 -6.83
N LEU A 158 19.47 16.23 -7.26
CA LEU A 158 19.18 17.22 -8.29
C LEU A 158 19.51 18.65 -7.82
N THR A 159 19.25 18.99 -6.56
CA THR A 159 19.57 20.32 -6.01
C THR A 159 21.06 20.54 -5.81
N THR A 160 21.84 19.47 -5.58
CA THR A 160 23.31 19.56 -5.45
C THR A 160 24.05 19.45 -6.81
N HIS A 161 23.34 19.02 -7.87
CA HIS A 161 23.86 18.88 -9.23
C HIS A 161 22.97 19.61 -10.25
N PRO A 162 22.94 20.95 -10.20
CA PRO A 162 22.04 21.77 -11.03
C PRO A 162 22.35 21.70 -12.53
N GLU A 163 23.41 21.02 -12.94
CA GLU A 163 23.74 20.74 -14.34
C GLU A 163 22.95 19.57 -14.94
N ILE A 164 22.28 18.74 -14.13
CA ILE A 164 21.51 17.59 -14.61
C ILE A 164 20.18 18.09 -15.21
N PRO A 165 19.92 17.87 -16.51
CA PRO A 165 18.66 18.29 -17.11
C PRO A 165 17.51 17.38 -16.66
N HIS A 166 16.37 18.01 -16.32
CA HIS A 166 15.12 17.30 -15.95
C HIS A 166 13.90 18.22 -16.17
N GLY A 167 12.71 17.62 -16.27
CA GLY A 167 11.44 18.34 -16.24
C GLY A 167 11.10 18.87 -14.84
N GLU A 168 9.95 19.55 -14.73
CA GLU A 168 9.43 19.94 -13.41
C GLU A 168 8.95 18.68 -12.66
N ILE A 169 9.30 18.59 -11.37
CA ILE A 169 8.94 17.46 -10.53
C ILE A 169 8.12 17.96 -9.34
N ARG A 170 6.99 17.30 -9.11
CA ARG A 170 6.18 17.48 -7.90
C ARG A 170 6.45 16.34 -6.93
N ILE A 171 6.72 16.67 -5.67
CA ILE A 171 6.89 15.71 -4.59
C ILE A 171 5.65 15.76 -3.71
N GLY A 172 5.09 14.61 -3.38
CA GLY A 172 3.98 14.45 -2.45
C GLY A 172 4.28 13.37 -1.42
N PHE A 173 4.02 13.65 -0.13
CA PHE A 173 4.02 12.61 0.89
C PHE A 173 2.65 12.59 1.56
N THR A 174 2.06 11.39 1.67
CA THR A 174 0.71 11.15 2.15
C THR A 174 0.71 10.56 3.55
N PRO A 175 -0.26 10.91 4.41
CA PRO A 175 -0.54 10.18 5.66
C PRO A 175 -1.52 9.02 5.37
N ASP A 176 -1.76 8.12 6.34
CA ASP A 176 -2.91 7.19 6.41
C ASP A 176 -3.11 6.23 5.22
N GLU A 177 -2.09 5.93 4.41
CA GLU A 177 -2.19 4.97 3.31
C GLU A 177 -2.57 3.59 3.81
N GLU A 178 -1.91 3.12 4.85
CA GLU A 178 -2.03 1.78 5.44
C GLU A 178 -3.42 1.44 6.02
N ILE A 179 -4.25 2.45 6.16
CA ILE A 179 -5.66 2.32 6.54
C ILE A 179 -6.62 2.71 5.40
N GLY A 180 -6.09 2.85 4.16
CA GLY A 180 -6.85 3.07 2.93
C GLY A 180 -7.38 4.49 2.78
N ARG A 181 -6.79 5.50 3.43
CA ARG A 181 -7.23 6.89 3.36
C ARG A 181 -6.17 7.85 2.79
N GLY A 182 -4.98 7.36 2.50
CA GLY A 182 -3.82 8.16 2.11
C GLY A 182 -4.13 9.26 1.10
N ALA A 183 -4.58 8.90 -0.08
CA ALA A 183 -4.87 9.88 -1.13
C ALA A 183 -6.26 10.55 -1.04
N SER A 184 -7.06 10.29 0.00
CA SER A 184 -8.47 10.71 0.05
C SER A 184 -8.67 12.21 0.02
N LEU A 185 -7.84 12.97 0.75
CA LEU A 185 -7.88 14.44 0.84
C LEU A 185 -6.73 15.12 0.09
N PHE A 186 -5.89 14.36 -0.64
CA PHE A 186 -4.78 14.91 -1.40
C PHE A 186 -5.27 15.94 -2.43
N ASP A 187 -4.69 17.13 -2.46
CA ASP A 187 -5.06 18.20 -3.41
C ASP A 187 -4.44 17.93 -4.80
N VAL A 188 -5.11 17.09 -5.60
CA VAL A 188 -4.67 16.73 -6.95
C VAL A 188 -4.57 17.96 -7.87
N GLU A 189 -5.51 18.90 -7.77
CA GLU A 189 -5.52 20.12 -8.61
C GLU A 189 -4.34 21.04 -8.23
N GLY A 190 -4.14 21.30 -6.94
CA GLY A 190 -3.02 22.11 -6.45
C GLY A 190 -1.66 21.43 -6.62
N PHE A 191 -1.61 20.09 -6.60
CA PHE A 191 -0.40 19.33 -6.90
C PHE A 191 0.05 19.51 -8.34
N ALA A 192 -0.88 19.67 -9.27
CA ALA A 192 -0.67 20.10 -10.66
C ALA A 192 0.42 19.31 -11.41
N ALA A 193 0.46 17.98 -11.24
CA ALA A 193 1.25 17.08 -12.06
C ALA A 193 0.42 16.52 -13.22
N ASP A 194 1.04 16.27 -14.38
CA ASP A 194 0.38 15.65 -15.54
C ASP A 194 0.13 14.16 -15.33
N PHE A 195 1.00 13.52 -14.56
CA PHE A 195 0.91 12.17 -14.04
C PHE A 195 1.88 11.99 -12.87
N ALA A 196 1.74 10.91 -12.13
CA ALA A 196 2.63 10.63 -11.00
C ALA A 196 3.06 9.14 -10.96
N TYR A 197 3.99 8.83 -10.07
CA TYR A 197 4.32 7.49 -9.63
C TYR A 197 4.27 7.45 -8.10
N THR A 198 3.59 6.48 -7.53
CA THR A 198 3.86 6.08 -6.14
C THR A 198 5.13 5.23 -6.11
N VAL A 199 5.93 5.36 -5.04
CA VAL A 199 7.20 4.63 -4.86
C VAL A 199 7.05 3.71 -3.64
N ASP A 200 6.13 2.75 -3.75
CA ASP A 200 5.54 2.00 -2.65
C ASP A 200 5.49 0.49 -2.96
N GLY A 201 6.22 0.04 -3.97
CA GLY A 201 6.32 -1.37 -4.33
C GLY A 201 7.44 -2.09 -3.57
N GLY A 202 7.42 -3.43 -3.64
CA GLY A 202 8.37 -4.30 -2.96
C GLY A 202 9.70 -4.45 -3.71
N ALA A 203 9.90 -5.63 -4.30
CA ALA A 203 11.16 -6.03 -4.90
C ALA A 203 11.56 -5.18 -6.12
N VAL A 204 12.88 -5.07 -6.32
CA VAL A 204 13.43 -4.36 -7.50
C VAL A 204 12.83 -4.89 -8.80
N GLY A 205 12.34 -3.98 -9.62
CA GLY A 205 11.70 -4.27 -10.91
C GLY A 205 10.18 -4.21 -10.87
N GLU A 206 9.54 -4.20 -9.72
CA GLU A 206 8.08 -4.06 -9.64
C GLU A 206 7.64 -2.73 -10.24
N LEU A 207 6.73 -2.84 -11.21
CA LEU A 207 6.05 -1.75 -11.90
C LEU A 207 4.58 -2.16 -12.01
N GLN A 208 3.77 -1.61 -11.15
CA GLN A 208 2.40 -2.05 -10.96
C GLN A 208 1.44 -0.97 -11.44
N TYR A 209 0.55 -1.33 -12.34
CA TYR A 209 -0.47 -0.44 -12.92
C TYR A 209 -1.85 -1.07 -12.93
N GLU A 210 -2.01 -2.12 -12.14
CA GLU A 210 -3.25 -2.84 -11.92
C GLU A 210 -3.35 -3.29 -10.46
N ASN A 211 -4.54 -3.16 -9.88
CA ASN A 211 -4.84 -3.57 -8.52
C ASN A 211 -6.26 -4.15 -8.43
N PHE A 212 -6.64 -4.75 -7.32
CA PHE A 212 -8.02 -5.18 -7.12
C PHE A 212 -9.00 -4.00 -7.15
N ASN A 213 -10.23 -4.26 -7.63
CA ASN A 213 -11.43 -3.57 -7.16
C ASN A 213 -11.82 -4.17 -5.81
N ALA A 214 -12.34 -3.36 -4.91
CA ALA A 214 -12.61 -3.72 -3.54
C ALA A 214 -13.96 -3.22 -3.04
N ALA A 215 -14.64 -4.09 -2.29
CA ALA A 215 -15.80 -3.73 -1.50
C ALA A 215 -15.76 -4.43 -0.14
N SER A 216 -16.45 -3.88 0.83
CA SER A 216 -16.77 -4.54 2.10
C SER A 216 -18.27 -4.83 2.15
N ALA A 217 -18.65 -5.85 2.92
CA ALA A 217 -20.04 -6.17 3.14
C ALA A 217 -20.27 -6.57 4.60
N THR A 218 -21.32 -6.02 5.21
CA THR A 218 -21.80 -6.41 6.53
C THR A 218 -23.12 -7.13 6.37
N ILE A 219 -23.21 -8.32 6.96
CA ILE A 219 -24.38 -9.19 6.91
C ILE A 219 -24.95 -9.25 8.31
N HIS A 220 -26.16 -8.71 8.52
CA HIS A 220 -26.87 -8.83 9.78
C HIS A 220 -27.91 -9.92 9.70
N CYS A 221 -27.89 -10.84 10.68
CA CYS A 221 -28.84 -11.94 10.82
C CYS A 221 -29.70 -11.73 12.06
N HIS A 222 -31.03 -11.78 11.89
CA HIS A 222 -32.02 -11.60 12.94
C HIS A 222 -32.71 -12.92 13.31
N GLY A 223 -32.54 -13.36 14.52
CA GLY A 223 -33.13 -14.57 15.07
C GLY A 223 -34.48 -14.33 15.75
N LEU A 224 -34.98 -15.40 16.35
CA LEU A 224 -36.12 -15.39 17.26
C LEU A 224 -35.83 -16.34 18.41
N ASN A 225 -35.57 -15.79 19.57
CA ASN A 225 -35.27 -16.59 20.76
C ASN A 225 -36.55 -17.01 21.52
N VAL A 226 -36.59 -18.26 21.95
CA VAL A 226 -37.59 -18.82 22.85
C VAL A 226 -36.89 -19.84 23.75
N HIS A 227 -37.58 -20.23 24.86
CA HIS A 227 -37.02 -21.24 25.75
C HIS A 227 -36.66 -22.53 24.97
N PRO A 228 -35.46 -23.09 25.13
CA PRO A 228 -34.99 -24.23 24.34
C PRO A 228 -35.92 -25.46 24.37
N GLY A 229 -36.59 -25.70 25.50
CA GLY A 229 -37.57 -26.78 25.63
C GLY A 229 -38.83 -26.62 24.77
N ASP A 230 -39.15 -25.38 24.36
CA ASP A 230 -40.33 -25.03 23.56
C ASP A 230 -39.97 -24.55 22.13
N ALA A 231 -38.72 -24.73 21.75
CA ALA A 231 -38.12 -24.12 20.54
C ALA A 231 -38.57 -24.75 19.23
N LYS A 232 -39.10 -25.97 19.23
CA LYS A 232 -39.45 -26.69 18.01
C LYS A 232 -40.49 -25.93 17.17
N GLY A 233 -40.12 -25.57 15.96
CA GLY A 233 -40.95 -24.83 14.98
C GLY A 233 -41.18 -23.36 15.35
N LYS A 234 -40.41 -22.80 16.30
CA LYS A 234 -40.52 -21.40 16.73
C LYS A 234 -39.18 -20.68 16.71
N MET A 235 -38.14 -21.27 17.32
CA MET A 235 -36.83 -20.64 17.44
C MET A 235 -36.16 -20.51 16.08
N ILE A 236 -35.63 -19.33 15.82
CA ILE A 236 -34.71 -19.04 14.70
C ILE A 236 -33.41 -18.57 15.33
N ASN A 237 -32.33 -19.30 15.11
CA ASN A 237 -31.02 -18.96 15.68
C ASN A 237 -30.22 -18.15 14.65
N ALA A 238 -29.94 -16.87 14.96
CA ALA A 238 -29.21 -15.96 14.07
C ALA A 238 -27.81 -16.49 13.71
N MET A 239 -27.09 -17.11 14.64
CA MET A 239 -25.78 -17.72 14.33
C MET A 239 -25.89 -18.85 13.31
N ARG A 240 -27.01 -19.61 13.31
CA ARG A 240 -27.24 -20.64 12.29
C ARG A 240 -27.56 -20.05 10.94
N LEU A 241 -28.29 -18.93 10.88
CA LEU A 241 -28.50 -18.17 9.65
C LEU A 241 -27.18 -17.68 9.07
N ALA A 242 -26.31 -17.14 9.92
CA ALA A 242 -24.97 -16.66 9.53
C ALA A 242 -24.11 -17.80 8.96
N MET A 243 -24.07 -18.97 9.59
CA MET A 243 -23.37 -20.15 9.10
C MET A 243 -23.95 -20.67 7.77
N ASP A 244 -25.29 -20.64 7.61
CA ASP A 244 -26.00 -21.05 6.38
C ASP A 244 -25.66 -20.09 5.24
N PHE A 245 -25.60 -18.80 5.53
CA PHE A 245 -25.19 -17.76 4.57
C PHE A 245 -23.75 -18.01 4.09
N ASP A 246 -22.76 -18.09 4.97
CA ASP A 246 -21.36 -18.33 4.60
C ASP A 246 -21.18 -19.62 3.81
N SER A 247 -21.84 -20.71 4.23
CA SER A 247 -21.73 -22.01 3.55
C SER A 247 -22.37 -22.06 2.17
N THR A 248 -23.25 -21.10 1.83
CA THR A 248 -23.93 -21.01 0.53
C THR A 248 -23.07 -20.24 -0.49
N LEU A 249 -22.12 -19.43 -0.03
CA LEU A 249 -21.24 -18.66 -0.92
C LEU A 249 -20.25 -19.59 -1.67
N PRO A 250 -19.80 -19.19 -2.86
CA PRO A 250 -18.73 -19.90 -3.58
C PRO A 250 -17.47 -20.04 -2.71
N ASP A 251 -16.80 -21.21 -2.78
CA ASP A 251 -15.53 -21.44 -2.07
C ASP A 251 -14.35 -20.76 -2.77
N GLN A 252 -14.43 -19.44 -2.88
CA GLN A 252 -13.40 -18.55 -3.42
C GLN A 252 -12.91 -17.67 -2.28
N ARG A 253 -11.88 -18.14 -1.59
CA ARG A 253 -11.31 -17.48 -0.40
C ARG A 253 -9.85 -17.11 -0.65
N PRO A 254 -9.24 -16.21 0.12
CA PRO A 254 -7.81 -15.90 -0.04
C PRO A 254 -6.90 -17.13 0.00
N SER A 255 -7.29 -18.17 0.77
CA SER A 255 -6.53 -19.43 0.90
C SER A 255 -6.72 -20.41 -0.27
N THR A 256 -7.69 -20.18 -1.15
CA THR A 256 -8.05 -21.08 -2.28
C THR A 256 -7.92 -20.38 -3.63
N THR A 257 -7.53 -19.10 -3.67
CA THR A 257 -7.42 -18.29 -4.89
C THR A 257 -6.01 -17.77 -5.08
N GLU A 258 -5.58 -17.64 -6.33
CA GLU A 258 -4.27 -17.13 -6.71
C GLU A 258 -4.32 -16.23 -7.96
N GLY A 259 -3.21 -15.58 -8.28
CA GLY A 259 -3.07 -14.78 -9.50
C GLY A 259 -4.16 -13.70 -9.60
N ARG A 260 -4.99 -13.79 -10.64
CA ARG A 260 -6.08 -12.83 -10.94
C ARG A 260 -7.44 -13.25 -10.39
N GLU A 261 -7.51 -14.33 -9.63
CA GLU A 261 -8.78 -14.81 -9.05
C GLU A 261 -9.21 -13.90 -7.90
N GLY A 262 -10.47 -13.46 -7.94
CA GLY A 262 -11.11 -12.71 -6.88
C GLY A 262 -11.63 -13.61 -5.75
N PHE A 263 -12.03 -13.01 -4.62
CA PHE A 263 -12.45 -13.77 -3.45
C PHE A 263 -13.53 -13.08 -2.61
N TYR A 264 -14.17 -13.92 -1.76
CA TYR A 264 -14.92 -13.50 -0.58
C TYR A 264 -14.08 -13.85 0.65
N HIS A 265 -13.82 -12.90 1.53
CA HIS A 265 -13.08 -13.15 2.76
C HIS A 265 -13.89 -12.73 3.98
N LEU A 266 -14.35 -13.71 4.75
CA LEU A 266 -14.96 -13.47 6.05
C LEU A 266 -13.87 -13.01 7.02
N THR A 267 -13.93 -11.75 7.46
CA THR A 267 -12.93 -11.15 8.34
C THR A 267 -13.33 -11.18 9.79
N ALA A 268 -14.64 -11.08 10.09
CA ALA A 268 -15.16 -11.17 11.44
C ALA A 268 -16.54 -11.85 11.45
N MET A 269 -16.84 -12.51 12.57
CA MET A 269 -18.14 -13.08 12.86
C MET A 269 -18.41 -13.00 14.36
N SER A 270 -19.57 -12.46 14.72
CA SER A 270 -20.04 -12.42 16.10
C SER A 270 -21.53 -12.75 16.19
N GLY A 271 -22.02 -13.16 17.37
CA GLY A 271 -23.46 -13.35 17.50
C GLY A 271 -23.96 -14.08 18.73
N THR A 272 -25.28 -14.05 18.82
CA THR A 272 -26.11 -14.75 19.80
C THR A 272 -27.24 -15.51 19.07
N VAL A 273 -28.24 -16.00 19.83
CA VAL A 273 -29.45 -16.59 19.20
C VAL A 273 -30.30 -15.53 18.49
N GLU A 274 -30.30 -14.29 19.02
CA GLU A 274 -31.17 -13.22 18.53
C GLU A 274 -30.54 -12.42 17.38
N GLU A 275 -29.23 -12.18 17.45
CA GLU A 275 -28.51 -11.37 16.47
C GLU A 275 -27.17 -12.03 16.11
N ALA A 276 -26.79 -11.98 14.86
CA ALA A 276 -25.43 -12.32 14.43
C ALA A 276 -24.99 -11.39 13.28
N GLU A 277 -23.70 -11.15 13.22
CA GLU A 277 -23.08 -10.30 12.23
C GLU A 277 -21.88 -10.98 11.60
N LEU A 278 -21.74 -10.83 10.29
CA LEU A 278 -20.56 -11.25 9.55
C LEU A 278 -20.01 -10.05 8.77
N GLU A 279 -18.70 -9.91 8.77
CA GLU A 279 -18.00 -8.92 7.98
C GLU A 279 -17.19 -9.58 6.88
N TYR A 280 -17.37 -9.10 5.65
CA TYR A 280 -16.65 -9.58 4.47
C TYR A 280 -15.89 -8.45 3.80
N ILE A 281 -14.75 -8.82 3.21
CA ILE A 281 -14.15 -8.06 2.13
C ILE A 281 -14.26 -8.85 0.82
N LEU A 282 -14.57 -8.13 -0.26
CA LEU A 282 -14.71 -8.65 -1.61
C LEU A 282 -13.60 -8.07 -2.46
N ARG A 283 -12.98 -8.89 -3.28
CA ARG A 283 -11.90 -8.48 -4.19
C ARG A 283 -12.07 -9.14 -5.54
N ASP A 284 -11.90 -8.36 -6.60
CA ASP A 284 -11.75 -8.87 -7.96
C ASP A 284 -11.00 -7.86 -8.82
N PHE A 285 -10.23 -8.33 -9.82
CA PHE A 285 -9.57 -7.43 -10.77
C PHE A 285 -10.53 -6.86 -11.80
N ASP A 286 -11.56 -7.62 -12.13
CA ASP A 286 -12.59 -7.21 -13.07
C ASP A 286 -13.75 -6.52 -12.32
N SER A 287 -14.16 -5.34 -12.79
CA SER A 287 -15.22 -4.57 -12.14
C SER A 287 -16.59 -5.23 -12.25
N GLU A 288 -16.90 -5.90 -13.39
CA GLU A 288 -18.16 -6.62 -13.56
C GLU A 288 -18.20 -7.87 -12.67
N ALA A 289 -17.05 -8.56 -12.52
CA ALA A 289 -16.95 -9.69 -11.61
C ALA A 289 -17.10 -9.28 -10.12
N LEU A 290 -16.59 -8.09 -9.72
CA LEU A 290 -16.86 -7.57 -8.38
C LEU A 290 -18.35 -7.28 -8.16
N GLU A 291 -19.05 -6.68 -9.14
CA GLU A 291 -20.50 -6.47 -9.06
C GLU A 291 -21.25 -7.80 -8.93
N GLU A 292 -20.87 -8.83 -9.71
CA GLU A 292 -21.47 -10.17 -9.59
C GLU A 292 -21.24 -10.80 -8.19
N ARG A 293 -20.09 -10.50 -7.54
CA ARG A 293 -19.85 -10.91 -6.15
C ARG A 293 -20.80 -10.22 -5.18
N LYS A 294 -21.01 -8.91 -5.32
CA LYS A 294 -21.96 -8.14 -4.51
C LYS A 294 -23.39 -8.70 -4.70
N ASP A 295 -23.79 -8.92 -5.95
CA ASP A 295 -25.10 -9.50 -6.28
C ASP A 295 -25.25 -10.92 -5.71
N THR A 296 -24.20 -11.70 -5.65
CA THR A 296 -24.22 -13.03 -5.05
C THR A 296 -24.54 -12.98 -3.56
N LEU A 297 -23.99 -12.02 -2.81
CA LEU A 297 -24.36 -11.82 -1.40
C LEU A 297 -25.85 -11.48 -1.26
N LEU A 298 -26.34 -10.55 -2.07
CA LEU A 298 -27.75 -10.13 -2.06
C LEU A 298 -28.70 -11.28 -2.42
N ARG A 299 -28.38 -12.07 -3.46
CA ARG A 299 -29.14 -13.24 -3.87
C ARG A 299 -29.16 -14.32 -2.80
N THR A 300 -28.02 -14.54 -2.14
CA THR A 300 -27.92 -15.51 -1.03
C THR A 300 -28.81 -15.11 0.14
N ALA A 301 -28.79 -13.84 0.54
CA ALA A 301 -29.68 -13.33 1.58
C ALA A 301 -31.16 -13.49 1.18
N ALA A 302 -31.53 -13.11 -0.03
CA ALA A 302 -32.90 -13.23 -0.55
C ALA A 302 -33.36 -14.70 -0.57
N ALA A 303 -32.50 -15.63 -0.97
CA ALA A 303 -32.82 -17.06 -0.99
C ALA A 303 -33.04 -17.64 0.42
N ILE A 304 -32.29 -17.18 1.41
CA ILE A 304 -32.51 -17.59 2.79
C ILE A 304 -33.78 -16.94 3.35
N ASN A 305 -33.98 -15.63 3.12
CA ASN A 305 -35.16 -14.89 3.56
C ASN A 305 -36.47 -15.49 3.03
N SER A 306 -36.46 -16.04 1.81
CA SER A 306 -37.63 -16.67 1.20
C SER A 306 -38.17 -17.89 1.98
N ARG A 307 -37.43 -18.41 2.96
CA ARG A 307 -37.83 -19.52 3.84
C ARG A 307 -38.63 -19.05 5.08
N TYR A 308 -38.75 -17.73 5.24
CA TYR A 308 -39.36 -17.08 6.42
C TYR A 308 -40.42 -16.08 5.97
N ASP A 309 -41.31 -15.72 6.89
CA ASP A 309 -42.40 -14.76 6.62
C ASP A 309 -41.91 -13.28 6.68
N ASP A 310 -40.73 -13.07 7.25
CA ASP A 310 -40.11 -11.76 7.44
C ASP A 310 -38.59 -11.78 7.06
N GLU A 311 -38.01 -10.60 6.92
CA GLU A 311 -36.62 -10.46 6.57
C GLU A 311 -35.72 -10.86 7.75
N ARG A 312 -34.90 -11.88 7.56
CA ARG A 312 -33.98 -12.42 8.58
C ARG A 312 -32.54 -12.07 8.34
N ILE A 313 -32.18 -11.72 7.10
CA ILE A 313 -30.82 -11.36 6.71
C ILE A 313 -30.90 -10.07 5.91
N THR A 314 -30.14 -9.08 6.35
CA THR A 314 -29.87 -7.84 5.60
C THR A 314 -28.40 -7.78 5.21
N VAL A 315 -28.11 -7.21 4.05
CA VAL A 315 -26.75 -7.06 3.48
C VAL A 315 -26.52 -5.59 3.20
N THR A 316 -25.45 -5.05 3.79
CA THR A 316 -24.97 -3.70 3.49
C THR A 316 -23.62 -3.81 2.78
N VAL A 317 -23.51 -3.28 1.57
CA VAL A 317 -22.28 -3.28 0.77
C VAL A 317 -21.74 -1.86 0.68
N ARG A 318 -20.41 -1.71 0.75
CA ARG A 318 -19.70 -0.44 0.56
C ARG A 318 -18.50 -0.65 -0.35
N ASP A 319 -18.40 0.15 -1.41
CA ASP A 319 -17.20 0.19 -2.24
C ASP A 319 -16.05 0.84 -1.46
N GLN A 320 -14.83 0.32 -1.68
CA GLN A 320 -13.63 0.80 -0.99
C GLN A 320 -12.69 1.51 -1.98
N TYR A 321 -12.19 0.79 -2.97
CA TYR A 321 -11.33 1.33 -4.01
C TYR A 321 -11.53 0.57 -5.33
N ARG A 322 -11.01 1.13 -6.42
CA ARG A 322 -11.16 0.61 -7.78
C ARG A 322 -9.80 0.32 -8.41
N ASN A 323 -9.79 -0.56 -9.40
CA ASN A 323 -8.61 -0.89 -10.18
C ASN A 323 -8.13 0.33 -10.99
N MET A 324 -6.86 0.72 -10.81
CA MET A 324 -6.27 1.85 -11.53
C MET A 324 -6.08 1.58 -13.03
N LEU A 325 -6.08 0.32 -13.46
CA LEU A 325 -5.90 -0.05 -14.87
C LEU A 325 -6.90 0.68 -15.76
N GLU A 326 -8.16 0.84 -15.34
CA GLU A 326 -9.18 1.55 -16.12
C GLU A 326 -8.76 2.99 -16.49
N CYS A 327 -8.02 3.65 -15.60
CA CYS A 327 -7.51 5.01 -15.83
C CYS A 327 -6.20 5.00 -16.64
N LEU A 328 -5.38 3.97 -16.50
CA LEU A 328 -4.04 3.89 -17.10
C LEU A 328 -4.05 3.32 -18.52
N LEU A 329 -5.09 2.59 -18.94
CA LEU A 329 -5.19 2.03 -20.30
C LEU A 329 -5.03 3.06 -21.42
N TYR A 330 -5.41 4.30 -21.18
CA TYR A 330 -5.29 5.43 -22.13
C TYR A 330 -4.01 6.24 -21.93
N ARG A 331 -3.14 5.84 -21.01
CA ARG A 331 -1.92 6.51 -20.60
C ARG A 331 -0.75 5.53 -20.42
N MET A 332 -0.74 4.45 -21.21
CA MET A 332 0.31 3.40 -21.11
C MET A 332 1.71 3.93 -21.38
N GLU A 333 1.84 5.07 -22.07
CA GLU A 333 3.14 5.73 -22.25
C GLU A 333 3.85 6.05 -20.93
N ILE A 334 3.10 6.24 -19.85
CA ILE A 334 3.65 6.48 -18.50
C ILE A 334 4.30 5.20 -17.95
N VAL A 335 3.62 4.06 -18.14
CA VAL A 335 4.11 2.74 -17.72
C VAL A 335 5.33 2.35 -18.57
N ASP A 336 5.26 2.55 -19.90
CA ASP A 336 6.35 2.26 -20.81
C ASP A 336 7.59 3.12 -20.51
N HIS A 337 7.39 4.39 -20.14
CA HIS A 337 8.47 5.29 -19.75
C HIS A 337 9.23 4.78 -18.52
N ALA A 338 8.54 4.34 -17.47
CA ALA A 338 9.14 3.74 -16.29
C ALA A 338 9.85 2.42 -16.62
N ALA A 339 9.22 1.56 -17.44
CA ALA A 339 9.80 0.30 -17.88
C ALA A 339 11.09 0.50 -18.69
N GLU A 340 11.13 1.50 -19.57
CA GLU A 340 12.34 1.84 -20.32
C GLU A 340 13.45 2.37 -19.41
N ALA A 341 13.12 3.19 -18.40
CA ALA A 341 14.08 3.67 -17.41
C ALA A 341 14.70 2.51 -16.64
N MET A 342 13.89 1.57 -16.17
CA MET A 342 14.37 0.35 -15.50
C MET A 342 15.31 -0.46 -16.40
N LYS A 343 14.93 -0.70 -17.66
CA LYS A 343 15.76 -1.46 -18.61
C LYS A 343 17.11 -0.81 -18.87
N ARG A 344 17.21 0.53 -18.91
CA ARG A 344 18.49 1.24 -19.06
C ARG A 344 19.43 1.01 -17.87
N LEU A 345 18.87 0.76 -16.70
CA LEU A 345 19.62 0.40 -15.48
C LEU A 345 19.89 -1.10 -15.38
N GLY A 346 19.45 -1.88 -16.37
CA GLY A 346 19.61 -3.35 -16.37
C GLY A 346 18.59 -4.07 -15.47
N ILE A 347 17.50 -3.39 -15.12
CA ILE A 347 16.40 -3.96 -14.33
C ILE A 347 15.34 -4.47 -15.31
N GLU A 348 14.91 -5.72 -15.14
CA GLU A 348 13.77 -6.26 -15.88
C GLU A 348 12.46 -5.86 -15.16
N PRO A 349 11.53 -5.15 -15.81
CA PRO A 349 10.25 -4.79 -15.20
C PRO A 349 9.39 -6.01 -14.88
N ILE A 350 8.82 -6.04 -13.68
CA ILE A 350 7.89 -7.06 -13.20
C ILE A 350 6.51 -6.41 -13.06
N THR A 351 5.59 -6.75 -13.96
CA THR A 351 4.25 -6.13 -14.03
C THR A 351 3.17 -7.03 -13.42
N SER A 352 3.40 -7.53 -12.23
CA SER A 352 2.37 -8.30 -11.50
C SER A 352 1.32 -7.36 -10.88
N PRO A 353 0.02 -7.71 -10.93
CA PRO A 353 -1.01 -6.89 -10.33
C PRO A 353 -0.97 -6.92 -8.81
N ILE A 354 -1.32 -5.79 -8.17
CA ILE A 354 -1.42 -5.66 -6.71
C ILE A 354 -2.69 -6.37 -6.22
N ARG A 355 -2.55 -7.30 -5.29
CA ARG A 355 -3.70 -7.96 -4.63
C ARG A 355 -4.23 -7.18 -3.43
N GLY A 356 -4.20 -5.86 -3.50
CA GLY A 356 -4.62 -4.90 -2.48
C GLY A 356 -5.02 -3.57 -3.09
N GLY A 357 -5.05 -2.53 -2.28
CA GLY A 357 -5.19 -1.12 -2.68
C GLY A 357 -3.84 -0.43 -2.73
N THR A 358 -3.81 0.82 -3.17
CA THR A 358 -2.67 1.74 -3.12
C THR A 358 -3.15 3.16 -3.34
N ASP A 359 -2.44 4.14 -2.83
CA ASP A 359 -2.69 5.56 -3.09
C ASP A 359 -2.72 5.86 -4.60
N GLY A 360 -1.88 5.19 -5.38
CA GLY A 360 -1.86 5.33 -6.84
C GLY A 360 -3.19 4.99 -7.51
N ALA A 361 -3.94 4.03 -6.98
CA ALA A 361 -5.27 3.70 -7.48
C ALA A 361 -6.27 4.83 -7.19
N THR A 362 -6.29 5.34 -5.96
CA THR A 362 -7.16 6.46 -5.57
C THR A 362 -6.83 7.72 -6.35
N LEU A 363 -5.54 8.06 -6.51
CA LEU A 363 -5.09 9.22 -7.29
C LEU A 363 -5.49 9.11 -8.76
N SER A 364 -5.33 7.92 -9.36
CA SER A 364 -5.70 7.67 -10.75
C SER A 364 -7.19 7.93 -11.00
N HIS A 365 -8.06 7.46 -10.12
CA HIS A 365 -9.51 7.72 -10.21
C HIS A 365 -9.89 9.17 -9.88
N ARG A 366 -9.02 9.92 -9.21
CA ARG A 366 -9.16 11.37 -8.97
C ARG A 366 -8.57 12.24 -10.09
N GLY A 367 -8.11 11.63 -11.19
CA GLY A 367 -7.64 12.34 -12.38
C GLY A 367 -6.12 12.52 -12.47
N LEU A 368 -5.35 11.91 -11.58
CA LEU A 368 -3.88 11.89 -11.63
C LEU A 368 -3.41 10.45 -11.92
N PRO A 369 -3.17 10.06 -13.20
CA PRO A 369 -2.70 8.72 -13.53
C PRO A 369 -1.40 8.40 -12.78
N CYS A 370 -1.40 7.32 -11.98
CA CYS A 370 -0.34 7.07 -10.99
C CYS A 370 -0.05 5.57 -10.83
N PRO A 371 0.80 4.96 -11.68
CA PRO A 371 1.29 3.60 -11.46
C PRO A 371 2.28 3.56 -10.30
N ASN A 372 2.51 2.36 -9.75
CA ASN A 372 3.36 2.12 -8.59
C ASN A 372 4.72 1.56 -8.99
N LEU A 373 5.79 2.09 -8.40
CA LEU A 373 7.18 1.68 -8.56
C LEU A 373 7.70 1.00 -7.29
N PHE A 374 8.68 0.12 -7.42
CA PHE A 374 9.34 -0.50 -6.28
C PHE A 374 10.08 0.50 -5.38
N ALA A 375 10.02 0.29 -4.07
CA ALA A 375 10.83 0.96 -3.06
C ALA A 375 12.00 0.08 -2.57
N GLY A 376 11.91 -1.23 -2.77
CA GLY A 376 12.97 -2.21 -2.52
C GLY A 376 12.87 -2.96 -1.21
N GLY A 377 11.87 -2.69 -0.36
CA GLY A 377 11.61 -3.41 0.88
C GLY A 377 10.91 -4.75 0.65
N LEU A 378 10.93 -5.63 1.65
CA LEU A 378 10.32 -6.96 1.60
C LEU A 378 9.75 -7.36 2.96
N ASN A 379 8.78 -8.30 2.94
CA ASN A 379 8.09 -8.82 4.13
C ASN A 379 7.39 -7.73 4.96
N PHE A 380 6.75 -6.82 4.28
CA PHE A 380 6.02 -5.68 4.85
C PHE A 380 5.03 -6.09 5.95
N HIS A 381 4.59 -5.13 6.77
CA HIS A 381 3.59 -5.27 7.83
C HIS A 381 3.97 -6.24 8.96
N GLY A 382 5.26 -6.59 9.10
CA GLY A 382 5.67 -7.57 10.11
C GLY A 382 7.09 -7.43 10.64
N ILE A 383 7.38 -8.18 11.69
CA ILE A 383 8.69 -8.17 12.37
C ILE A 383 9.83 -8.78 11.52
N TYR A 384 9.52 -9.41 10.40
CA TYR A 384 10.47 -9.98 9.45
C TYR A 384 10.76 -9.07 8.26
N GLU A 385 10.28 -7.83 8.32
CA GLU A 385 10.53 -6.83 7.29
C GLU A 385 12.02 -6.50 7.17
N TYR A 386 12.49 -6.39 5.94
CA TYR A 386 13.89 -6.05 5.66
C TYR A 386 14.04 -5.24 4.37
N LEU A 387 15.13 -4.51 4.27
CA LEU A 387 15.44 -3.68 3.11
C LEU A 387 16.89 -3.93 2.65
N PRO A 388 17.11 -4.55 1.47
CA PRO A 388 18.44 -4.59 0.88
C PRO A 388 18.90 -3.19 0.47
N ILE A 389 20.07 -2.78 0.96
CA ILE A 389 20.63 -1.46 0.66
C ILE A 389 20.80 -1.20 -0.84
N PRO A 390 21.28 -2.18 -1.66
CA PRO A 390 21.33 -1.98 -3.10
C PRO A 390 19.94 -1.73 -3.73
N SER A 391 18.88 -2.36 -3.20
CA SER A 391 17.50 -2.15 -3.71
C SER A 391 17.02 -0.73 -3.45
N LEU A 392 17.26 -0.19 -2.26
CA LEU A 392 16.94 1.20 -1.92
C LEU A 392 17.66 2.20 -2.83
N VAL A 393 18.96 1.98 -3.09
CA VAL A 393 19.74 2.82 -4.02
C VAL A 393 19.18 2.72 -5.43
N MET A 394 18.82 1.51 -5.85
CA MET A 394 18.27 1.26 -7.19
C MET A 394 16.91 1.94 -7.39
N ALA A 395 16.08 2.01 -6.35
CA ALA A 395 14.82 2.77 -6.39
C ALA A 395 15.10 4.25 -6.71
N ALA A 396 15.99 4.89 -5.98
CA ALA A 396 16.35 6.29 -6.24
C ALA A 396 17.05 6.51 -7.60
N GLU A 397 17.88 5.57 -8.06
CA GLU A 397 18.50 5.64 -9.40
C GLU A 397 17.43 5.48 -10.51
N THR A 398 16.39 4.64 -10.27
CA THR A 398 15.27 4.50 -11.20
C THR A 398 14.46 5.81 -11.29
N LEU A 399 14.20 6.46 -10.18
CA LEU A 399 13.54 7.77 -10.18
C LEU A 399 14.39 8.80 -10.94
N LEU A 400 15.71 8.83 -10.72
CA LEU A 400 16.61 9.73 -11.44
C LEU A 400 16.57 9.49 -12.96
N GLU A 401 16.61 8.24 -13.40
CA GLU A 401 16.50 7.87 -14.82
C GLU A 401 15.15 8.29 -15.43
N ILE A 402 14.05 8.10 -14.69
CA ILE A 402 12.71 8.51 -15.11
C ILE A 402 12.66 10.03 -15.36
N VAL A 403 13.09 10.84 -14.40
CA VAL A 403 12.92 12.31 -14.48
C VAL A 403 13.91 13.00 -15.39
N THR A 404 15.03 12.34 -15.73
CA THR A 404 16.07 12.88 -16.63
C THR A 404 15.93 12.39 -18.07
N THR A 405 14.97 11.54 -18.36
CA THR A 405 14.67 11.03 -19.69
C THR A 405 13.41 11.70 -20.24
N GLU A 406 13.42 12.00 -21.54
CA GLU A 406 12.24 12.56 -22.22
C GLU A 406 11.09 11.55 -22.27
N VAL A 407 9.90 11.97 -21.83
CA VAL A 407 8.66 11.21 -21.99
C VAL A 407 8.27 11.24 -23.46
N ARG A 408 8.17 10.08 -24.08
CA ARG A 408 7.75 9.95 -25.48
C ARG A 408 6.23 9.89 -25.54
N SER A 409 5.65 10.77 -26.35
CA SER A 409 4.20 10.80 -26.65
C SER A 409 3.82 9.69 -27.63
#